data_cc729bd3a85fac601756f71305200f97
#
_entry.id   cc729bd3a85fac601756f71305200f97
#
_cell.length_a   1.000
_cell.length_b   1.000
_cell.length_c   1.000
_cell.angle_alpha   90.00
_cell.angle_beta   90.00
_cell.angle_gamma   90.00
#
_symmetry.space_group_name_H-M   'P 1'
#
loop_
_entity.id
_entity.type
_entity.pdbx_description
1 polymer ?
#
loop_
_entity_poly.entity_id
_entity_poly.type
_entity_poly.pdbx_seq_one_letter_code
_entity_poly.pdbx_strand_id
1 'polypeptide(L)'
;MATKIRLQRGGRKGYAFYSIVIADSRAPRDGKFIEKIGTYNPNTNPAAVDLNFERALYWLEVGAQPTDTARNILKREGVYLMKHLRGGVKKGAFDEAAMQSKFDAWKQDKDKGLQTRAEIEAQTKKDAAAKELEAEKKINAEIAKKVAEKKAAAQAEEAKAAAEEEAEAATEEAEATTAEAEATTEEAPAAAE
;
A
#
# COMPACT_ATOMS: atom_id res chain seq x y z
N MET A 1 -18.07 -42.59 -6.87
CA MET A 1 -17.62 -41.58 -5.86
C MET A 1 -17.79 -40.19 -6.46
N ALA A 2 -18.26 -39.20 -5.68
CA ALA A 2 -18.43 -37.84 -6.21
C ALA A 2 -17.12 -37.09 -6.19
N THR A 3 -16.64 -36.69 -7.37
CA THR A 3 -15.44 -35.87 -7.53
C THR A 3 -15.82 -34.39 -7.43
N LYS A 4 -15.09 -33.62 -6.61
CA LYS A 4 -15.31 -32.18 -6.43
C LYS A 4 -14.12 -31.36 -6.91
N ILE A 5 -14.42 -30.18 -7.48
CA ILE A 5 -13.44 -29.13 -7.75
C ILE A 5 -13.50 -28.17 -6.57
N ARG A 6 -12.40 -28.02 -5.84
CA ARG A 6 -12.37 -27.20 -4.63
C ARG A 6 -11.04 -26.48 -4.46
N LEU A 7 -11.02 -25.54 -3.52
CA LEU A 7 -9.81 -24.82 -3.13
C LEU A 7 -9.14 -25.56 -1.97
N GLN A 8 -7.84 -25.84 -2.12
CA GLN A 8 -6.96 -26.30 -1.08
C GLN A 8 -6.14 -25.10 -0.58
N ARG A 9 -6.08 -24.88 0.73
CA ARG A 9 -5.37 -23.75 1.30
C ARG A 9 -3.89 -24.08 1.46
N GLY A 10 -3.03 -23.16 0.99
CA GLY A 10 -1.58 -23.13 1.23
C GLY A 10 -1.15 -21.75 1.74
N GLY A 11 0.15 -21.48 1.73
CA GLY A 11 0.72 -20.19 2.14
C GLY A 11 0.90 -20.04 3.66
N ARG A 12 1.34 -18.85 4.08
CA ARG A 12 1.63 -18.52 5.48
C ARG A 12 0.38 -18.12 6.27
N LYS A 13 0.50 -18.06 7.61
CA LYS A 13 -0.52 -17.45 8.48
C LYS A 13 -0.67 -15.98 8.08
N GLY A 14 -1.90 -15.55 7.80
CA GLY A 14 -2.20 -14.19 7.32
C GLY A 14 -2.05 -13.97 5.81
N TYR A 15 -1.29 -14.79 5.07
CA TYR A 15 -1.11 -14.68 3.62
C TYR A 15 -1.54 -15.98 2.94
N ALA A 16 -2.84 -16.12 2.71
CA ALA A 16 -3.43 -17.32 2.13
C ALA A 16 -3.19 -17.40 0.62
N PHE A 17 -2.80 -18.58 0.14
CA PHE A 17 -2.67 -18.93 -1.26
C PHE A 17 -3.45 -20.22 -1.51
N TYR A 18 -4.17 -20.31 -2.60
CA TYR A 18 -5.05 -21.45 -2.85
C TYR A 18 -4.64 -22.19 -4.11
N SER A 19 -4.67 -23.54 -4.03
CA SER A 19 -4.59 -24.42 -5.17
C SER A 19 -5.99 -24.86 -5.56
N ILE A 20 -6.32 -24.78 -6.84
CA ILE A 20 -7.58 -25.31 -7.40
C ILE A 20 -7.33 -26.77 -7.71
N VAL A 21 -8.00 -27.65 -6.98
CA VAL A 21 -7.72 -29.09 -7.04
C VAL A 21 -9.00 -29.90 -7.30
N ILE A 22 -8.79 -31.04 -7.92
CA ILE A 22 -9.77 -32.10 -8.09
C ILE A 22 -9.56 -33.12 -6.97
N ALA A 23 -10.57 -33.34 -6.16
CA ALA A 23 -10.46 -34.26 -5.04
C ALA A 23 -11.76 -35.04 -4.82
N ASP A 24 -11.67 -36.17 -4.14
CA ASP A 24 -12.84 -36.88 -3.64
C ASP A 24 -13.59 -36.02 -2.61
N SER A 25 -14.94 -36.12 -2.65
CA SER A 25 -15.80 -35.38 -1.73
C SER A 25 -15.54 -35.70 -0.24
N ARG A 26 -15.04 -36.90 0.06
CA ARG A 26 -14.75 -37.38 1.41
C ARG A 26 -13.38 -36.96 1.93
N ALA A 27 -12.45 -36.58 1.05
CA ALA A 27 -11.10 -36.21 1.45
C ALA A 27 -11.12 -34.88 2.24
N PRO A 28 -10.26 -34.70 3.27
CA PRO A 28 -10.15 -33.44 4.00
C PRO A 28 -9.70 -32.31 3.07
N ARG A 29 -9.97 -31.04 3.46
CA ARG A 29 -9.73 -29.87 2.61
C ARG A 29 -8.29 -29.79 2.06
N ASP A 30 -7.30 -29.98 2.91
CA ASP A 30 -5.88 -29.85 2.60
C ASP A 30 -5.19 -31.22 2.44
N GLY A 31 -5.97 -32.29 2.28
CA GLY A 31 -5.48 -33.64 2.12
C GLY A 31 -5.16 -34.02 0.68
N LYS A 32 -5.16 -35.35 0.42
CA LYS A 32 -4.86 -35.91 -0.88
C LYS A 32 -5.84 -35.44 -1.94
N PHE A 33 -5.32 -35.02 -3.10
CA PHE A 33 -6.09 -34.63 -4.27
C PHE A 33 -5.69 -35.51 -5.47
N ILE A 34 -6.56 -35.57 -6.50
CA ILE A 34 -6.35 -36.34 -7.72
C ILE A 34 -5.44 -35.56 -8.67
N GLU A 35 -5.82 -34.27 -8.91
CA GLU A 35 -5.11 -33.40 -9.85
C GLU A 35 -5.21 -31.95 -9.37
N LYS A 36 -4.11 -31.18 -9.56
CA LYS A 36 -4.08 -29.73 -9.39
C LYS A 36 -4.27 -29.09 -10.77
N ILE A 37 -5.33 -28.32 -10.95
CA ILE A 37 -5.67 -27.67 -12.21
C ILE A 37 -5.30 -26.19 -12.25
N GLY A 38 -4.92 -25.60 -11.11
CA GLY A 38 -4.51 -24.20 -11.11
C GLY A 38 -4.20 -23.65 -9.73
N THR A 39 -3.99 -22.33 -9.70
CA THR A 39 -3.75 -21.56 -8.48
C THR A 39 -4.64 -20.33 -8.41
N TYR A 40 -4.94 -19.90 -7.20
CA TYR A 40 -5.72 -18.70 -6.93
C TYR A 40 -5.07 -17.88 -5.84
N ASN A 41 -4.70 -16.65 -6.14
CA ASN A 41 -4.12 -15.70 -5.21
C ASN A 41 -5.11 -14.55 -4.95
N PRO A 42 -5.74 -14.48 -3.77
CA PRO A 42 -6.64 -13.38 -3.42
C PRO A 42 -5.92 -12.12 -2.93
N ASN A 43 -4.60 -12.19 -2.66
CA ASN A 43 -3.86 -11.08 -2.04
C ASN A 43 -3.46 -10.00 -3.05
N THR A 44 -3.64 -10.26 -4.34
CA THR A 44 -3.43 -9.27 -5.41
C THR A 44 -4.76 -8.61 -5.76
N ASN A 45 -4.71 -7.37 -6.19
CA ASN A 45 -5.88 -6.67 -6.70
C ASN A 45 -5.60 -6.21 -8.16
N PRO A 46 -6.31 -6.75 -9.14
CA PRO A 46 -7.29 -7.82 -9.07
C PRO A 46 -6.69 -9.17 -8.67
N ALA A 47 -7.50 -10.06 -8.05
CA ALA A 47 -7.07 -11.39 -7.64
C ALA A 47 -6.55 -12.21 -8.84
N ALA A 48 -5.34 -12.76 -8.72
CA ALA A 48 -4.70 -13.52 -9.78
C ALA A 48 -5.20 -14.97 -9.79
N VAL A 49 -5.53 -15.46 -10.97
CA VAL A 49 -5.91 -16.85 -11.24
C VAL A 49 -5.01 -17.39 -12.34
N ASP A 50 -4.36 -18.49 -12.07
CA ASP A 50 -3.66 -19.28 -13.07
C ASP A 50 -4.35 -20.64 -13.17
N LEU A 51 -4.93 -20.93 -14.32
CA LEU A 51 -5.79 -22.10 -14.52
C LEU A 51 -5.44 -22.84 -15.80
N ASN A 52 -5.22 -24.14 -15.70
CA ASN A 52 -5.20 -25.00 -16.87
C ASN A 52 -6.63 -25.16 -17.39
N PHE A 53 -6.97 -24.39 -18.41
CA PHE A 53 -8.31 -24.27 -18.96
C PHE A 53 -8.84 -25.59 -19.51
N GLU A 54 -8.00 -26.35 -20.25
CA GLU A 54 -8.39 -27.61 -20.88
C GLU A 54 -8.70 -28.68 -19.83
N ARG A 55 -7.87 -28.78 -18.80
CA ARG A 55 -8.08 -29.74 -17.71
C ARG A 55 -9.33 -29.39 -16.88
N ALA A 56 -9.55 -28.12 -16.61
CA ALA A 56 -10.76 -27.65 -15.92
C ALA A 56 -12.02 -28.00 -16.71
N LEU A 57 -11.99 -27.78 -18.01
CA LEU A 57 -13.11 -28.10 -18.90
C LEU A 57 -13.37 -29.61 -18.97
N TYR A 58 -12.32 -30.42 -19.13
CA TYR A 58 -12.41 -31.87 -19.11
C TYR A 58 -13.13 -32.39 -17.85
N TRP A 59 -12.66 -31.96 -16.67
CA TRP A 59 -13.26 -32.40 -15.40
C TRP A 59 -14.72 -31.95 -15.24
N LEU A 60 -15.08 -30.78 -15.74
CA LEU A 60 -16.48 -30.33 -15.77
C LEU A 60 -17.33 -31.15 -16.72
N GLU A 61 -16.79 -31.60 -17.85
CA GLU A 61 -17.49 -32.46 -18.82
C GLU A 61 -17.69 -33.86 -18.26
N VAL A 62 -16.71 -34.42 -17.56
CA VAL A 62 -16.81 -35.73 -16.87
C VAL A 62 -17.78 -35.69 -15.69
N GLY A 63 -18.17 -34.51 -15.23
CA GLY A 63 -19.17 -34.34 -14.17
C GLY A 63 -18.66 -34.03 -12.80
N ALA A 64 -17.40 -33.55 -12.66
CA ALA A 64 -16.89 -33.06 -11.39
C ALA A 64 -17.72 -31.87 -10.91
N GLN A 65 -18.10 -31.87 -9.62
CA GLN A 65 -18.93 -30.84 -9.01
C GLN A 65 -18.07 -29.76 -8.35
N PRO A 66 -18.07 -28.52 -8.85
CA PRO A 66 -17.34 -27.43 -8.20
C PRO A 66 -18.07 -26.93 -6.96
N THR A 67 -17.31 -26.54 -5.94
CA THR A 67 -17.81 -25.72 -4.83
C THR A 67 -18.19 -24.33 -5.34
N ASP A 68 -19.00 -23.58 -4.60
CA ASP A 68 -19.50 -22.27 -5.05
C ASP A 68 -18.36 -21.27 -5.36
N THR A 69 -17.34 -21.22 -4.52
CA THR A 69 -16.15 -20.39 -4.77
C THR A 69 -15.41 -20.82 -6.04
N ALA A 70 -15.15 -22.13 -6.20
CA ALA A 70 -14.51 -22.67 -7.40
C ALA A 70 -15.36 -22.40 -8.65
N ARG A 71 -16.69 -22.52 -8.55
CA ARG A 71 -17.63 -22.20 -9.63
C ARG A 71 -17.51 -20.74 -10.08
N ASN A 72 -17.42 -19.81 -9.14
CA ASN A 72 -17.25 -18.39 -9.45
C ASN A 72 -15.92 -18.10 -10.15
N ILE A 73 -14.83 -18.75 -9.72
CA ILE A 73 -13.52 -18.63 -10.38
C ILE A 73 -13.61 -19.20 -11.82
N LEU A 74 -14.15 -20.40 -11.99
CA LEU A 74 -14.29 -21.04 -13.30
C LEU A 74 -15.23 -20.25 -14.24
N LYS A 75 -16.26 -19.58 -13.71
CA LYS A 75 -17.11 -18.66 -14.48
C LYS A 75 -16.33 -17.43 -14.93
N ARG A 76 -15.50 -16.88 -14.05
CA ARG A 76 -14.68 -15.71 -14.35
C ARG A 76 -13.69 -16.00 -15.47
N GLU A 77 -13.09 -17.18 -15.48
CA GLU A 77 -12.16 -17.63 -16.52
C GLU A 77 -12.86 -18.12 -17.80
N GLY A 78 -14.18 -18.23 -17.80
CA GLY A 78 -14.96 -18.60 -19.00
C GLY A 78 -15.13 -20.10 -19.25
N VAL A 79 -14.68 -20.97 -18.33
CA VAL A 79 -14.76 -22.44 -18.52
C VAL A 79 -16.22 -22.90 -18.66
N TYR A 80 -17.12 -22.29 -17.90
CA TYR A 80 -18.56 -22.59 -18.02
C TYR A 80 -19.15 -22.13 -19.35
N LEU A 81 -18.71 -20.99 -19.86
CA LEU A 81 -19.15 -20.51 -21.17
C LEU A 81 -18.71 -21.48 -22.27
N MET A 82 -17.44 -21.91 -22.25
CA MET A 82 -16.92 -22.86 -23.21
C MET A 82 -17.66 -24.20 -23.13
N LYS A 83 -17.92 -24.71 -21.92
CA LYS A 83 -18.77 -25.92 -21.74
C LYS A 83 -20.15 -25.75 -22.36
N HIS A 84 -20.78 -24.59 -22.18
CA HIS A 84 -22.10 -24.31 -22.76
C HIS A 84 -22.03 -24.24 -24.28
N LEU A 85 -21.03 -23.56 -24.84
CA LEU A 85 -20.84 -23.46 -26.28
C LEU A 85 -20.55 -24.82 -26.91
N ARG A 86 -19.68 -25.66 -26.31
CA ARG A 86 -19.45 -27.04 -26.76
C ARG A 86 -20.75 -27.87 -26.73
N GLY A 87 -21.58 -27.67 -25.70
CA GLY A 87 -22.90 -28.29 -25.64
C GLY A 87 -23.82 -27.87 -26.79
N GLY A 88 -23.72 -26.62 -27.26
CA GLY A 88 -24.44 -26.10 -28.42
C GLY A 88 -23.98 -26.75 -29.74
N VAL A 89 -22.66 -26.88 -29.92
CA VAL A 89 -22.10 -27.58 -31.10
C VAL A 89 -22.55 -29.03 -31.12
N LYS A 90 -22.49 -29.76 -30.00
CA LYS A 90 -22.99 -31.14 -29.89
C LYS A 90 -24.45 -31.27 -30.23
N LYS A 91 -25.26 -30.25 -30.01
CA LYS A 91 -26.70 -30.19 -30.35
C LYS A 91 -26.97 -29.67 -31.78
N GLY A 92 -25.95 -29.29 -32.53
CA GLY A 92 -26.10 -28.76 -33.88
C GLY A 92 -26.62 -27.32 -33.95
N ALA A 93 -26.57 -26.56 -32.87
CA ALA A 93 -27.08 -25.18 -32.84
C ALA A 93 -26.17 -24.18 -33.61
N PHE A 94 -24.89 -24.45 -33.71
CA PHE A 94 -23.90 -23.64 -34.43
C PHE A 94 -22.61 -24.44 -34.64
N ASP A 95 -21.76 -23.96 -35.55
CA ASP A 95 -20.49 -24.59 -35.91
C ASP A 95 -19.36 -24.27 -34.92
N GLU A 96 -18.29 -25.05 -34.98
CA GLU A 96 -17.13 -24.91 -34.11
C GLU A 96 -16.43 -23.56 -34.31
N ALA A 97 -16.35 -23.06 -35.55
CA ALA A 97 -15.81 -21.73 -35.85
C ALA A 97 -16.62 -20.60 -35.17
N ALA A 98 -17.94 -20.72 -35.20
CA ALA A 98 -18.83 -19.78 -34.52
C ALA A 98 -18.72 -19.87 -32.98
N MET A 99 -18.43 -21.04 -32.42
CA MET A 99 -18.14 -21.25 -31.01
C MET A 99 -16.90 -20.47 -30.57
N GLN A 100 -15.79 -20.63 -31.31
CA GLN A 100 -14.53 -19.96 -31.03
C GLN A 100 -14.68 -18.43 -31.12
N SER A 101 -15.30 -17.94 -32.19
CA SER A 101 -15.54 -16.51 -32.37
C SER A 101 -16.34 -15.87 -31.20
N LYS A 102 -17.37 -16.55 -30.72
CA LYS A 102 -18.17 -16.10 -29.56
C LYS A 102 -17.37 -16.11 -28.27
N PHE A 103 -16.50 -17.11 -28.09
CA PHE A 103 -15.63 -17.19 -26.91
C PHE A 103 -14.57 -16.09 -26.92
N ASP A 104 -13.95 -15.83 -28.06
CA ASP A 104 -12.92 -14.81 -28.22
C ASP A 104 -13.50 -13.40 -28.03
N ALA A 105 -14.68 -13.12 -28.56
CA ALA A 105 -15.38 -11.86 -28.31
C ALA A 105 -15.63 -11.65 -26.83
N TRP A 106 -16.15 -12.66 -26.13
CA TRP A 106 -16.36 -12.59 -24.69
C TRP A 106 -15.05 -12.36 -23.91
N LYS A 107 -13.96 -13.05 -24.32
CA LYS A 107 -12.65 -12.90 -23.67
C LYS A 107 -12.10 -11.48 -23.83
N GLN A 108 -12.18 -10.92 -25.03
CA GLN A 108 -11.78 -9.54 -25.29
C GLN A 108 -12.55 -8.53 -24.43
N ASP A 109 -13.87 -8.70 -24.28
CA ASP A 109 -14.67 -7.82 -23.45
C ASP A 109 -14.33 -7.94 -21.97
N LYS A 110 -14.00 -9.14 -21.51
CA LYS A 110 -13.50 -9.38 -20.15
C LYS A 110 -12.14 -8.74 -19.91
N ASP A 111 -11.21 -8.89 -20.84
CA ASP A 111 -9.86 -8.34 -20.72
C ASP A 111 -9.91 -6.80 -20.71
N LYS A 112 -10.73 -6.19 -21.56
CA LYS A 112 -10.99 -4.74 -21.50
C LYS A 112 -11.54 -4.30 -20.14
N GLY A 113 -12.52 -5.03 -19.60
CA GLY A 113 -13.08 -4.73 -18.29
C GLY A 113 -12.10 -4.91 -17.13
N LEU A 114 -11.11 -5.81 -17.24
CA LEU A 114 -10.05 -5.95 -16.26
C LEU A 114 -9.02 -4.82 -16.37
N GLN A 115 -8.65 -4.43 -17.59
CA GLN A 115 -7.72 -3.33 -17.84
C GLN A 115 -8.28 -2.00 -17.33
N THR A 116 -9.55 -1.68 -17.62
CA THR A 116 -10.18 -0.45 -17.13
C THR A 116 -10.24 -0.39 -15.60
N ARG A 117 -10.50 -1.52 -14.92
CA ARG A 117 -10.46 -1.59 -13.46
C ARG A 117 -9.05 -1.39 -12.91
N ALA A 118 -8.04 -2.00 -13.52
CA ALA A 118 -6.65 -1.84 -13.11
C ALA A 118 -6.18 -0.38 -13.29
N GLU A 119 -6.60 0.27 -14.38
CA GLU A 119 -6.31 1.69 -14.63
C GLU A 119 -6.97 2.61 -13.61
N ILE A 120 -8.26 2.38 -13.31
CA ILE A 120 -8.99 3.13 -12.28
C ILE A 120 -8.31 2.98 -10.90
N GLU A 121 -7.91 1.76 -10.52
CA GLU A 121 -7.22 1.53 -9.26
C GLU A 121 -5.82 2.16 -9.23
N ALA A 122 -5.09 2.11 -10.33
CA ALA A 122 -3.80 2.78 -10.43
C ALA A 122 -3.96 4.31 -10.31
N GLN A 123 -5.00 4.86 -10.91
CA GLN A 123 -5.30 6.29 -10.81
C GLN A 123 -5.71 6.69 -9.39
N THR A 124 -6.62 5.94 -8.76
CA THR A 124 -7.04 6.21 -7.37
C THR A 124 -5.88 6.14 -6.38
N LYS A 125 -4.93 5.21 -6.57
CA LYS A 125 -3.72 5.14 -5.75
C LYS A 125 -2.80 6.35 -5.96
N LYS A 126 -2.64 6.81 -7.19
CA LYS A 126 -1.86 8.01 -7.49
C LYS A 126 -2.50 9.26 -6.88
N ASP A 127 -3.82 9.40 -7.00
CA ASP A 127 -4.56 10.52 -6.44
C ASP A 127 -4.52 10.53 -4.90
N ALA A 128 -4.59 9.35 -4.27
CA ALA A 128 -4.43 9.22 -2.83
C ALA A 128 -3.01 9.62 -2.38
N ALA A 129 -1.98 9.10 -3.04
CA ALA A 129 -0.59 9.45 -2.75
C ALA A 129 -0.29 10.94 -2.98
N ALA A 130 -0.88 11.55 -4.01
CA ALA A 130 -0.75 12.99 -4.27
C ALA A 130 -1.37 13.83 -3.13
N LYS A 131 -2.56 13.43 -2.65
CA LYS A 131 -3.24 14.09 -1.52
C LYS A 131 -2.44 13.97 -0.21
N GLU A 132 -1.88 12.78 0.07
CA GLU A 132 -1.02 12.57 1.22
C GLU A 132 0.24 13.45 1.16
N LEU A 133 0.89 13.51 0.00
CA LEU A 133 2.05 14.36 -0.24
C LEU A 133 1.74 15.86 -0.07
N GLU A 134 0.58 16.31 -0.51
CA GLU A 134 0.13 17.69 -0.30
C GLU A 134 -0.17 17.98 1.18
N ALA A 135 -0.78 17.03 1.89
CA ALA A 135 -1.02 17.14 3.32
C ALA A 135 0.30 17.20 4.11
N GLU A 136 1.25 16.34 3.79
CA GLU A 136 2.60 16.35 4.40
C GLU A 136 3.34 17.67 4.13
N LYS A 137 3.28 18.20 2.91
CA LYS A 137 3.89 19.50 2.58
C LYS A 137 3.30 20.64 3.42
N LYS A 138 1.98 20.64 3.65
CA LYS A 138 1.32 21.65 4.49
C LYS A 138 1.78 21.54 5.94
N ILE A 139 1.80 20.31 6.49
CA ILE A 139 2.28 20.07 7.85
C ILE A 139 3.75 20.46 8.01
N ASN A 140 4.59 20.08 7.05
CA ASN A 140 6.02 20.44 7.07
C ASN A 140 6.23 21.96 6.97
N ALA A 141 5.44 22.66 6.17
CA ALA A 141 5.48 24.12 6.10
C ALA A 141 5.06 24.79 7.43
N GLU A 142 4.05 24.25 8.11
CA GLU A 142 3.64 24.73 9.44
C GLU A 142 4.71 24.47 10.52
N ILE A 143 5.31 23.27 10.49
CA ILE A 143 6.41 22.93 11.40
C ILE A 143 7.62 23.83 11.13
N ALA A 144 7.97 24.07 9.88
CA ALA A 144 9.07 24.97 9.52
C ALA A 144 8.83 26.40 10.02
N LYS A 145 7.60 26.93 9.91
CA LYS A 145 7.24 28.23 10.48
C LYS A 145 7.39 28.26 12.01
N LYS A 146 6.87 27.26 12.71
CA LYS A 146 6.99 27.14 14.16
C LYS A 146 8.44 27.01 14.63
N VAL A 147 9.26 26.28 13.87
CA VAL A 147 10.69 26.14 14.17
C VAL A 147 11.42 27.46 13.91
N ALA A 148 11.08 28.16 12.85
CA ALA A 148 11.66 29.48 12.55
C ALA A 148 11.28 30.54 13.66
N GLU A 149 10.02 30.55 14.06
CA GLU A 149 9.54 31.41 15.18
C GLU A 149 10.23 31.07 16.49
N LYS A 150 10.39 29.78 16.82
CA LYS A 150 11.12 29.37 18.03
C LYS A 150 12.61 29.75 17.97
N LYS A 151 13.25 29.59 16.81
CA LYS A 151 14.66 30.02 16.63
C LYS A 151 14.79 31.53 16.73
N ALA A 152 13.88 32.28 16.14
CA ALA A 152 13.90 33.74 16.24
C ALA A 152 13.67 34.22 17.70
N ALA A 153 12.75 33.57 18.43
CA ALA A 153 12.53 33.88 19.84
C ALA A 153 13.72 33.52 20.70
N ALA A 154 14.38 32.37 20.47
CA ALA A 154 15.59 31.97 21.20
C ALA A 154 16.77 32.93 20.90
N GLN A 155 16.97 33.35 19.67
CA GLN A 155 18.00 34.33 19.29
C GLN A 155 17.71 35.70 19.87
N ALA A 156 16.43 36.10 19.99
CA ALA A 156 16.06 37.35 20.63
C ALA A 156 16.28 37.33 22.16
N GLU A 157 16.11 36.17 22.78
CA GLU A 157 16.37 35.96 24.20
C GLU A 157 17.89 35.92 24.48
N GLU A 158 18.65 35.25 23.64
CA GLU A 158 20.11 35.22 23.70
C GLU A 158 20.76 36.62 23.46
N ALA A 159 20.21 37.37 22.51
CA ALA A 159 20.61 38.73 22.26
C ALA A 159 20.28 39.71 23.42
N LYS A 160 19.18 39.49 24.12
CA LYS A 160 18.82 40.25 25.33
C LYS A 160 19.73 39.90 26.51
N ALA A 161 20.03 38.61 26.71
CA ALA A 161 20.96 38.18 27.74
C ALA A 161 22.37 38.72 27.52
N ALA A 162 22.86 38.71 26.27
CA ALA A 162 24.13 39.30 25.91
C ALA A 162 24.19 40.84 26.11
N ALA A 163 23.06 41.52 25.82
CA ALA A 163 22.97 42.97 26.05
C ALA A 163 22.88 43.34 27.54
N GLU A 164 22.27 42.49 28.37
CA GLU A 164 22.26 42.66 29.83
C GLU A 164 23.65 42.40 30.44
N GLU A 165 24.39 41.40 29.95
CA GLU A 165 25.76 41.11 30.39
C GLU A 165 26.74 42.21 29.99
N GLU A 166 26.60 42.81 28.79
CA GLU A 166 27.38 44.00 28.38
C GLU A 166 27.04 45.25 29.20
N ALA A 167 25.74 45.39 29.58
CA ALA A 167 25.32 46.52 30.42
C ALA A 167 25.84 46.38 31.87
N GLU A 168 25.87 45.17 32.43
CA GLU A 168 26.43 44.88 33.74
C GLU A 168 27.97 45.11 33.77
N ALA A 169 28.66 44.62 32.73
CA ALA A 169 30.11 44.85 32.59
C ALA A 169 30.47 46.35 32.46
N ALA A 170 29.66 47.12 31.74
CA ALA A 170 29.85 48.58 31.61
C ALA A 170 29.58 49.34 32.93
N THR A 171 28.70 48.84 33.78
CA THR A 171 28.47 49.44 35.10
C THR A 171 29.56 49.09 36.11
N GLU A 172 30.14 47.90 36.05
CA GLU A 172 31.30 47.49 36.83
C GLU A 172 32.55 48.29 36.47
N GLU A 173 32.81 48.53 35.17
CA GLU A 173 33.95 49.41 34.74
C GLU A 173 33.73 50.88 35.15
N ALA A 174 32.50 51.36 35.17
CA ALA A 174 32.19 52.70 35.63
C ALA A 174 32.36 52.87 37.16
N GLU A 175 32.05 51.87 37.96
CA GLU A 175 32.29 51.86 39.41
C GLU A 175 33.75 51.71 39.75
N ALA A 176 34.55 50.90 38.98
CA ALA A 176 35.97 50.77 39.16
C ALA A 176 36.72 52.07 38.85
N THR A 177 36.34 52.83 37.84
CA THR A 177 36.94 54.14 37.52
C THR A 177 36.58 55.24 38.51
N THR A 178 35.46 55.18 39.16
CA THR A 178 35.08 56.14 40.25
C THR A 178 35.80 55.82 41.55
N ALA A 179 36.07 54.56 41.86
CA ALA A 179 36.86 54.17 43.03
C ALA A 179 38.33 54.54 42.89
N GLU A 180 38.92 54.48 41.67
CA GLU A 180 40.27 54.96 41.43
C GLU A 180 40.45 56.53 41.50
N ALA A 181 39.38 57.26 41.16
CA ALA A 181 39.35 58.69 41.22
C ALA A 181 39.23 59.23 42.69
N GLU A 182 38.63 58.50 43.59
CA GLU A 182 38.56 58.85 45.02
C GLU A 182 39.86 58.53 45.80
N ALA A 183 40.64 57.51 45.37
CA ALA A 183 41.88 57.11 45.99
C ALA A 183 43.02 58.07 45.70
N THR A 184 42.95 58.92 44.68
CA THR A 184 44.03 59.90 44.30
C THR A 184 43.86 61.31 44.92
N THR A 185 42.80 61.54 45.73
CA THR A 185 42.57 62.85 46.33
C THR A 185 43.01 62.98 47.82
N GLU A 186 43.55 61.91 48.41
CA GLU A 186 43.87 61.90 49.85
C GLU A 186 45.41 61.87 50.17
N GLU A 187 46.27 62.22 49.23
CA GLU A 187 47.73 62.32 49.52
C GLU A 187 48.33 63.60 49.00
N ALA A 188 48.26 64.67 49.79
CA ALA A 188 49.24 65.79 49.71
C ALA A 188 49.07 66.71 50.95
N PRO A 189 50.06 67.44 51.27
CA PRO A 189 51.07 67.12 52.25
C PRO A 189 51.21 68.21 53.36
N ALA A 190 51.78 67.85 54.44
CA ALA A 190 52.28 68.80 55.39
C ALA A 190 53.80 68.64 55.53
N ALA A 191 54.54 69.60 55.00
CA ALA A 191 55.83 69.98 55.57
C ALA A 191 56.30 71.36 55.00
N ALA A 192 56.22 72.35 55.76
CA ALA A 192 57.06 73.54 55.67
C ALA A 192 57.52 73.81 57.04
N GLU A 193 58.75 73.70 57.28
CA GLU A 193 59.87 74.44 57.87
C GLU A 193 61.01 73.51 58.17
#